data_d0606d83b73430c7a250790af9a6c022
#
_entry.id   d0606d83b73430c7a250790af9a6c022
#
_cell.length_a   1.000
_cell.length_b   1.000
_cell.length_c   1.000
_cell.angle_alpha   90.00
_cell.angle_beta   90.00
_cell.angle_gamma   90.00
#
_symmetry.space_group_name_H-M   'P 1'
#
loop_
_entity.id
_entity.type
_entity.pdbx_description
1 polymer ?
#
loop_
_entity_poly.entity_id
_entity_poly.type
_entity_poly.pdbx_seq_one_letter_code
_entity_poly.pdbx_strand_id
1 'polypeptide(L)'
;GVPSAAEARRLAQKKSLIAREQRRPDVAEKRRNFAIARRFVEPARFVFLDESGAKTSMTRLYGRSKVGERCNFHTPHGRWKTTTMISALRVGGVIPGATMLFDGPMNAVTFLGWVESCLAPSLRPGDIVVMDNLGAHKAAGVEEAIERAGASVWRLPPYSPALNPIEKLWSKVKSRLRRVAAGTVDELWRAAGDAFRAVTPGECANYFRSCGYRT
;
A
#
# COMPACT_ATOMS: atom_id res chain seq x y z
N GLY A 1 4.95 -36.09 22.68
CA GLY A 1 5.69 -35.50 23.78
C GLY A 1 5.44 -33.99 23.81
N VAL A 2 5.22 -33.44 25.01
CA VAL A 2 5.06 -32.00 25.21
C VAL A 2 6.44 -31.36 25.02
N PRO A 3 6.62 -30.32 24.19
CA PRO A 3 7.91 -29.67 23.99
C PRO A 3 8.42 -29.05 25.29
N SER A 4 9.73 -29.10 25.53
CA SER A 4 10.34 -28.53 26.72
C SER A 4 10.15 -27.01 26.79
N ALA A 5 10.18 -26.41 27.98
CA ALA A 5 10.04 -24.95 28.16
C ALA A 5 11.10 -24.14 27.38
N ALA A 6 12.25 -24.74 27.04
CA ALA A 6 13.28 -24.13 26.20
C ALA A 6 12.94 -24.18 24.69
N GLU A 7 12.24 -25.23 24.22
CA GLU A 7 11.72 -25.33 22.86
C GLU A 7 10.51 -24.43 22.64
N ALA A 8 9.64 -24.27 23.64
CA ALA A 8 8.49 -23.36 23.60
C ALA A 8 8.92 -21.89 23.42
N ARG A 9 10.11 -21.49 23.89
CA ARG A 9 10.67 -20.14 23.69
C ARG A 9 11.17 -19.89 22.26
N ARG A 10 11.36 -20.91 21.43
CA ARG A 10 11.78 -20.80 20.01
C ARG A 10 10.62 -20.73 19.03
N LEU A 11 9.40 -21.03 19.46
CA LEU A 11 8.22 -20.98 18.61
C LEU A 11 7.66 -19.55 18.57
N ALA A 12 8.08 -18.74 17.59
CA ALA A 12 7.43 -17.49 17.29
C ALA A 12 6.09 -17.79 16.58
N GLN A 13 4.96 -17.43 17.19
CA GLN A 13 3.65 -17.51 16.55
C GLN A 13 3.55 -16.44 15.46
N LYS A 14 3.99 -16.77 14.25
CA LYS A 14 3.78 -15.95 13.05
C LYS A 14 2.70 -16.62 12.20
N LYS A 15 1.48 -16.07 12.22
CA LYS A 15 0.41 -16.50 11.33
C LYS A 15 0.33 -15.52 10.15
N SER A 16 0.59 -15.99 8.94
CA SER A 16 0.33 -15.25 7.70
C SER A 16 -1.00 -15.72 7.11
N LEU A 17 -1.93 -14.79 6.92
CA LEU A 17 -3.17 -15.06 6.20
C LEU A 17 -2.90 -14.90 4.71
N ILE A 18 -3.14 -15.96 3.96
CA ILE A 18 -2.96 -16.00 2.50
C ILE A 18 -4.31 -16.32 1.90
N ALA A 19 -4.72 -15.59 0.87
CA ALA A 19 -5.96 -15.83 0.16
C ALA A 19 -5.96 -17.26 -0.42
N ARG A 20 -7.02 -18.03 -0.18
CA ARG A 20 -7.15 -19.42 -0.65
C ARG A 20 -7.07 -19.50 -2.18
N GLU A 21 -7.54 -18.46 -2.85
CA GLU A 21 -7.56 -18.29 -4.30
C GLU A 21 -6.16 -18.28 -4.92
N GLN A 22 -5.11 -17.99 -4.15
CA GLN A 22 -3.73 -18.10 -4.63
C GLN A 22 -3.32 -19.52 -5.02
N ARG A 23 -4.04 -20.54 -4.51
CA ARG A 23 -3.82 -21.96 -4.87
C ARG A 23 -4.47 -22.37 -6.18
N ARG A 24 -5.30 -21.52 -6.79
CA ARG A 24 -5.89 -21.78 -8.09
C ARG A 24 -4.77 -21.86 -9.15
N PRO A 25 -4.79 -22.86 -10.06
CA PRO A 25 -3.71 -23.03 -11.04
C PRO A 25 -3.47 -21.81 -11.92
N ASP A 26 -4.56 -21.15 -12.37
CA ASP A 26 -4.49 -19.93 -13.19
C ASP A 26 -3.84 -18.75 -12.44
N VAL A 27 -4.13 -18.60 -11.15
CA VAL A 27 -3.54 -17.56 -10.32
C VAL A 27 -2.06 -17.87 -10.02
N ALA A 28 -1.76 -19.12 -9.68
CA ALA A 28 -0.39 -19.56 -9.41
C ALA A 28 0.51 -19.38 -10.63
N GLU A 29 0.01 -19.67 -11.83
CA GLU A 29 0.72 -19.45 -13.09
C GLU A 29 0.98 -17.95 -13.34
N LYS A 30 -0.04 -17.10 -13.25
CA LYS A 30 0.12 -15.64 -13.39
C LYS A 30 1.13 -15.08 -12.41
N ARG A 31 1.11 -15.53 -11.16
CA ARG A 31 2.07 -15.11 -10.13
C ARG A 31 3.49 -15.53 -10.47
N ARG A 32 3.68 -16.75 -10.97
CA ARG A 32 4.99 -17.26 -11.43
C ARG A 32 5.52 -16.46 -12.61
N ASN A 33 4.67 -16.21 -13.62
CA ASN A 33 5.05 -15.46 -14.81
C ASN A 33 5.44 -14.01 -14.46
N PHE A 34 4.67 -13.34 -13.59
CA PHE A 34 5.01 -12.02 -13.07
C PHE A 34 6.34 -12.03 -12.30
N ALA A 35 6.55 -13.05 -11.44
CA ALA A 35 7.78 -13.18 -10.68
C ALA A 35 9.02 -13.45 -11.55
N ILE A 36 8.86 -14.10 -12.69
CA ILE A 36 9.91 -14.29 -13.68
C ILE A 36 10.16 -12.99 -14.44
N ALA A 37 9.12 -12.38 -15.03
CA ALA A 37 9.23 -11.19 -15.85
C ALA A 37 9.92 -10.02 -15.12
N ARG A 38 9.56 -9.78 -13.85
CA ARG A 38 10.15 -8.70 -13.05
C ARG A 38 11.66 -8.84 -12.80
N ARG A 39 12.24 -10.06 -12.96
CA ARG A 39 13.69 -10.28 -12.76
C ARG A 39 14.54 -9.65 -13.85
N PHE A 40 13.95 -9.40 -15.01
CA PHE A 40 14.60 -8.80 -16.17
C PHE A 40 14.43 -7.27 -16.23
N VAL A 41 13.77 -6.69 -15.24
CA VAL A 41 13.53 -5.26 -15.16
C VAL A 41 14.31 -4.66 -14.01
N GLU A 42 14.96 -3.52 -14.26
CA GLU A 42 15.61 -2.75 -13.21
C GLU A 42 14.57 -2.22 -12.21
N PRO A 43 14.74 -2.45 -10.89
CA PRO A 43 13.77 -2.04 -9.87
C PRO A 43 13.44 -0.55 -9.85
N ALA A 44 14.38 0.30 -10.27
CA ALA A 44 14.17 1.75 -10.35
C ALA A 44 13.10 2.16 -11.37
N ARG A 45 12.80 1.30 -12.35
CA ARG A 45 11.77 1.54 -13.36
C ARG A 45 10.35 1.25 -12.87
N PHE A 46 10.18 0.47 -11.79
CA PHE A 46 8.85 0.17 -11.25
C PHE A 46 8.27 1.36 -10.48
N VAL A 47 7.04 1.68 -10.80
CA VAL A 47 6.17 2.63 -10.10
C VAL A 47 4.94 1.88 -9.63
N PHE A 48 4.84 1.61 -8.34
CA PHE A 48 3.67 0.97 -7.76
C PHE A 48 2.68 2.03 -7.32
N LEU A 49 1.43 1.89 -7.72
CA LEU A 49 0.34 2.75 -7.26
C LEU A 49 -0.76 1.93 -6.60
N ASP A 50 -1.48 2.56 -5.69
CA ASP A 50 -2.62 1.96 -5.01
C ASP A 50 -3.40 3.03 -4.22
N GLU A 51 -4.62 2.69 -3.80
CA GLU A 51 -5.45 3.51 -2.93
C GLU A 51 -5.63 2.87 -1.57
N SER A 52 -5.86 3.73 -0.58
CA SER A 52 -6.15 3.28 0.76
C SER A 52 -7.06 4.24 1.52
N GLY A 53 -8.07 3.71 2.19
CA GLY A 53 -8.94 4.50 3.05
C GLY A 53 -8.32 4.78 4.42
N ALA A 54 -8.52 6.00 4.92
CA ALA A 54 -8.30 6.40 6.30
C ALA A 54 -9.58 6.98 6.90
N LYS A 55 -9.76 6.80 8.21
CA LYS A 55 -10.96 7.27 8.93
C LYS A 55 -10.57 8.10 10.14
N THR A 56 -11.38 9.09 10.49
CA THR A 56 -11.22 9.85 11.74
C THR A 56 -11.42 9.02 13.00
N SER A 57 -11.91 7.77 12.87
CA SER A 57 -12.00 6.80 13.96
C SER A 57 -10.77 5.93 14.15
N MET A 58 -9.70 6.15 13.40
CA MET A 58 -8.51 5.32 13.51
C MET A 58 -7.81 5.54 14.85
N THR A 59 -7.70 4.47 15.64
CA THR A 59 -7.02 4.47 16.94
C THR A 59 -6.05 3.29 17.03
N ARG A 60 -5.21 3.29 18.05
CA ARG A 60 -4.30 2.18 18.31
C ARG A 60 -5.07 0.87 18.46
N LEU A 61 -4.64 -0.18 17.76
CA LEU A 61 -5.28 -1.50 17.79
C LEU A 61 -4.89 -2.31 19.03
N TYR A 62 -3.76 -1.95 19.67
CA TYR A 62 -3.19 -2.66 20.81
C TYR A 62 -2.70 -1.67 21.84
N GLY A 63 -2.89 -2.00 23.11
CA GLY A 63 -2.35 -1.33 24.28
C GLY A 63 -1.66 -2.34 25.19
N ARG A 64 -1.01 -1.85 26.24
CA ARG A 64 -0.40 -2.66 27.29
C ARG A 64 -0.90 -2.16 28.64
N SER A 65 -1.31 -3.08 29.50
CA SER A 65 -1.67 -2.85 30.90
C SER A 65 -0.93 -3.87 31.78
N LYS A 66 -0.99 -3.67 33.09
CA LYS A 66 -0.51 -4.69 34.04
C LYS A 66 -1.29 -5.98 33.90
N VAL A 67 -0.67 -7.09 34.28
CA VAL A 67 -1.35 -8.38 34.30
C VAL A 67 -2.59 -8.28 35.20
N GLY A 68 -3.74 -8.72 34.67
CA GLY A 68 -5.04 -8.64 35.38
C GLY A 68 -5.82 -7.32 35.16
N GLU A 69 -5.23 -6.30 34.52
CA GLU A 69 -5.91 -5.04 34.24
C GLU A 69 -6.31 -4.95 32.75
N ARG A 70 -7.47 -4.32 32.46
CA ARG A 70 -7.87 -4.00 31.08
C ARG A 70 -7.17 -2.72 30.61
N CYS A 71 -6.65 -2.76 29.39
CA CYS A 71 -6.16 -1.57 28.69
C CYS A 71 -7.35 -0.81 28.10
N ASN A 72 -7.88 0.17 28.83
CA ASN A 72 -8.97 1.01 28.37
C ASN A 72 -8.42 2.18 27.54
N PHE A 73 -9.06 2.46 26.40
CA PHE A 73 -8.77 3.62 25.55
C PHE A 73 -10.07 4.32 25.17
N HIS A 74 -10.12 5.62 25.41
CA HIS A 74 -11.28 6.45 25.07
C HIS A 74 -11.16 6.93 23.62
N THR A 75 -12.14 6.58 22.80
CA THR A 75 -12.24 7.08 21.41
C THR A 75 -13.42 8.03 21.28
N PRO A 76 -13.29 9.13 20.52
CA PRO A 76 -14.44 9.97 20.22
C PRO A 76 -15.58 9.15 19.61
N HIS A 77 -16.79 9.35 20.10
CA HIS A 77 -18.00 8.74 19.55
C HIS A 77 -18.62 9.71 18.55
N GLY A 78 -18.99 9.26 17.33
CA GLY A 78 -19.61 10.15 16.34
C GLY A 78 -19.64 9.54 14.93
N ARG A 79 -20.07 10.37 13.97
CA ARG A 79 -20.06 10.02 12.54
C ARG A 79 -18.64 10.09 12.01
N TRP A 80 -18.12 8.96 11.58
CA TRP A 80 -16.77 8.83 11.04
C TRP A 80 -16.74 9.32 9.59
N LYS A 81 -15.79 10.21 9.29
CA LYS A 81 -15.48 10.57 7.91
C LYS A 81 -14.37 9.68 7.36
N THR A 82 -14.51 9.29 6.11
CA THR A 82 -13.50 8.49 5.40
C THR A 82 -12.83 9.36 4.35
N THR A 83 -11.51 9.40 4.38
CA THR A 83 -10.66 10.03 3.36
C THR A 83 -10.03 8.93 2.53
N THR A 84 -10.03 9.09 1.22
CA THR A 84 -9.25 8.26 0.30
C THR A 84 -7.86 8.87 0.16
N MET A 85 -6.86 8.02 0.28
CA MET A 85 -5.46 8.34 0.01
C MET A 85 -5.05 7.57 -1.24
N ILE A 86 -4.48 8.22 -2.23
CA ILE A 86 -3.84 7.59 -3.37
C ILE A 86 -2.38 8.01 -3.42
N SER A 87 -1.49 7.10 -3.79
CA SER A 87 -0.07 7.39 -3.88
C SER A 87 0.63 6.49 -4.88
N ALA A 88 1.80 6.93 -5.32
CA ALA A 88 2.71 6.13 -6.12
C ALA A 88 4.08 6.02 -5.43
N LEU A 89 4.70 4.85 -5.54
CA LEU A 89 5.92 4.47 -4.86
C LEU A 89 6.97 3.96 -5.85
N ARG A 90 8.19 4.51 -5.76
CA ARG A 90 9.41 3.97 -6.40
C ARG A 90 10.32 3.35 -5.35
N VAL A 91 11.32 2.62 -5.79
CA VAL A 91 12.38 2.11 -4.90
C VAL A 91 13.11 3.24 -4.16
N GLY A 92 13.24 4.40 -4.77
CA GLY A 92 13.91 5.57 -4.19
C GLY A 92 13.03 6.46 -3.32
N GLY A 93 11.71 6.21 -3.23
CA GLY A 93 10.83 7.03 -2.40
C GLY A 93 9.37 7.05 -2.86
N VAL A 94 8.54 7.65 -2.04
CA VAL A 94 7.18 8.05 -2.41
C VAL A 94 7.26 9.17 -3.45
N ILE A 95 6.39 9.16 -4.44
CA ILE A 95 6.31 10.22 -5.46
C ILE A 95 5.37 11.32 -4.94
N PRO A 96 5.90 12.50 -4.51
CA PRO A 96 5.06 13.52 -3.89
C PRO A 96 3.98 14.07 -4.84
N GLY A 97 4.32 14.29 -6.11
CA GLY A 97 3.39 14.77 -7.13
C GLY A 97 2.25 13.81 -7.44
N ALA A 98 2.45 12.51 -7.16
CA ALA A 98 1.43 11.47 -7.32
C ALA A 98 0.84 11.00 -5.97
N THR A 99 0.92 11.84 -4.92
CA THR A 99 0.31 11.53 -3.62
C THR A 99 -0.79 12.55 -3.31
N MET A 100 -2.02 12.07 -3.16
CA MET A 100 -3.19 12.92 -2.95
C MET A 100 -4.12 12.33 -1.88
N LEU A 101 -4.83 13.22 -1.17
CA LEU A 101 -5.91 12.90 -0.25
C LEU A 101 -7.17 13.62 -0.70
N PHE A 102 -8.31 12.96 -0.63
CA PHE A 102 -9.60 13.56 -0.97
C PHE A 102 -10.75 12.86 -0.24
N ASP A 103 -11.89 13.55 -0.14
CA ASP A 103 -13.10 12.99 0.43
C ASP A 103 -13.87 12.16 -0.61
N GLY A 104 -14.38 11.02 -0.17
CA GLY A 104 -15.18 10.12 -0.99
C GLY A 104 -14.38 8.97 -1.61
N PRO A 105 -15.08 8.06 -2.30
CA PRO A 105 -14.49 6.89 -2.94
C PRO A 105 -13.81 7.26 -4.26
N MET A 106 -12.75 6.52 -4.60
CA MET A 106 -12.16 6.55 -5.93
C MET A 106 -13.12 5.93 -6.95
N ASN A 107 -13.38 6.63 -8.02
CA ASN A 107 -14.11 6.13 -9.18
C ASN A 107 -13.28 6.28 -10.47
N ALA A 108 -13.77 5.76 -11.59
CA ALA A 108 -13.07 5.78 -12.87
C ALA A 108 -12.68 7.18 -13.33
N VAL A 109 -13.58 8.16 -13.19
CA VAL A 109 -13.35 9.55 -13.61
C VAL A 109 -12.28 10.21 -12.73
N THR A 110 -12.42 10.08 -11.41
CA THR A 110 -11.45 10.63 -10.45
C THR A 110 -10.07 9.98 -10.62
N PHE A 111 -10.03 8.67 -10.89
CA PHE A 111 -8.78 7.96 -11.11
C PHE A 111 -8.09 8.43 -12.38
N LEU A 112 -8.82 8.52 -13.51
CA LEU A 112 -8.26 9.04 -14.77
C LEU A 112 -7.73 10.47 -14.59
N GLY A 113 -8.52 11.36 -13.97
CA GLY A 113 -8.08 12.73 -13.70
C GLY A 113 -6.82 12.80 -12.84
N TRP A 114 -6.69 11.93 -11.84
CA TRP A 114 -5.47 11.81 -11.04
C TRP A 114 -4.29 11.26 -11.86
N VAL A 115 -4.52 10.27 -12.71
CA VAL A 115 -3.48 9.75 -13.60
C VAL A 115 -2.96 10.85 -14.51
N GLU A 116 -3.82 11.62 -15.13
CA GLU A 116 -3.42 12.69 -16.08
C GLU A 116 -2.75 13.88 -15.39
N SER A 117 -3.27 14.31 -14.24
CA SER A 117 -2.81 15.54 -13.57
C SER A 117 -1.69 15.33 -12.56
N CYS A 118 -1.56 14.13 -11.98
CA CYS A 118 -0.62 13.87 -10.90
C CYS A 118 0.41 12.79 -11.22
N LEU A 119 -0.06 11.63 -11.73
CA LEU A 119 0.84 10.50 -11.98
C LEU A 119 1.67 10.72 -13.25
N ALA A 120 1.04 10.95 -14.40
CA ALA A 120 1.72 11.06 -15.69
C ALA A 120 2.83 12.12 -15.71
N PRO A 121 2.64 13.34 -15.15
CA PRO A 121 3.73 14.32 -15.05
C PRO A 121 4.91 13.89 -14.15
N SER A 122 4.70 12.88 -13.29
CA SER A 122 5.71 12.35 -12.38
C SER A 122 6.45 11.13 -12.94
N LEU A 123 5.99 10.60 -14.08
CA LEU A 123 6.59 9.44 -14.74
C LEU A 123 7.83 9.83 -15.56
N ARG A 124 8.67 8.85 -15.80
CA ARG A 124 9.87 8.96 -16.64
C ARG A 124 9.72 8.02 -17.84
N PRO A 125 10.25 8.36 -19.02
CA PRO A 125 10.29 7.43 -20.14
C PRO A 125 10.92 6.08 -19.71
N GLY A 126 10.22 5.00 -20.05
CA GLY A 126 10.63 3.65 -19.70
C GLY A 126 10.20 3.16 -18.30
N ASP A 127 9.45 3.96 -17.55
CA ASP A 127 8.83 3.48 -16.31
C ASP A 127 7.80 2.36 -16.57
N ILE A 128 7.61 1.52 -15.57
CA ILE A 128 6.59 0.48 -15.58
C ILE A 128 5.66 0.72 -14.40
N VAL A 129 4.48 1.22 -14.70
CA VAL A 129 3.43 1.47 -13.71
C VAL A 129 2.75 0.15 -13.37
N VAL A 130 2.85 -0.25 -12.11
CA VAL A 130 2.27 -1.49 -11.60
C VAL A 130 1.05 -1.16 -10.75
N MET A 131 -0.11 -1.71 -11.13
CA MET A 131 -1.37 -1.52 -10.44
C MET A 131 -2.15 -2.82 -10.35
N ASP A 132 -3.15 -2.86 -9.49
CA ASP A 132 -4.05 -4.02 -9.38
C ASP A 132 -5.11 -4.04 -10.49
N ASN A 133 -6.06 -4.96 -10.36
CA ASN A 133 -7.12 -5.18 -11.36
C ASN A 133 -8.46 -4.53 -10.97
N LEU A 134 -8.47 -3.49 -10.13
CA LEU A 134 -9.70 -2.76 -9.79
C LEU A 134 -10.38 -2.18 -11.04
N GLY A 135 -11.71 -2.08 -11.00
CA GLY A 135 -12.50 -1.57 -12.12
C GLY A 135 -12.11 -0.15 -12.53
N ALA A 136 -11.85 0.73 -11.56
CA ALA A 136 -11.41 2.10 -11.81
C ALA A 136 -10.07 2.17 -12.56
N HIS A 137 -9.16 1.23 -12.30
CA HIS A 137 -7.85 1.16 -12.97
C HIS A 137 -7.92 0.68 -14.43
N LYS A 138 -9.06 0.12 -14.83
CA LYS A 138 -9.33 -0.34 -16.21
C LYS A 138 -10.17 0.66 -17.00
N ALA A 139 -10.38 1.86 -16.48
CA ALA A 139 -11.13 2.88 -17.18
C ALA A 139 -10.42 3.25 -18.49
N ALA A 140 -11.22 3.52 -19.52
CA ALA A 140 -10.71 4.01 -20.80
C ALA A 140 -9.89 5.29 -20.58
N GLY A 141 -8.79 5.44 -21.28
CA GLY A 141 -7.87 6.59 -21.18
C GLY A 141 -6.75 6.43 -20.14
N VAL A 142 -6.86 5.50 -19.20
CA VAL A 142 -5.84 5.32 -18.15
C VAL A 142 -4.51 4.81 -18.72
N GLU A 143 -4.56 3.74 -19.50
CA GLU A 143 -3.37 3.15 -20.12
C GLU A 143 -2.77 4.13 -21.13
N GLU A 144 -3.59 4.74 -21.97
CA GLU A 144 -3.19 5.74 -22.95
C GLU A 144 -2.52 6.97 -22.31
N ALA A 145 -2.99 7.41 -21.15
CA ALA A 145 -2.38 8.53 -20.44
C ALA A 145 -0.98 8.18 -19.91
N ILE A 146 -0.80 6.95 -19.41
CA ILE A 146 0.50 6.44 -18.94
C ILE A 146 1.45 6.23 -20.12
N GLU A 147 0.98 5.68 -21.24
CA GLU A 147 1.78 5.44 -22.44
C GLU A 147 2.22 6.75 -23.09
N ARG A 148 1.38 7.77 -23.12
CA ARG A 148 1.75 9.12 -23.58
C ARG A 148 2.88 9.74 -22.76
N ALA A 149 3.01 9.37 -21.49
CA ALA A 149 4.14 9.77 -20.65
C ALA A 149 5.42 8.93 -20.89
N GLY A 150 5.40 8.02 -21.87
CA GLY A 150 6.52 7.13 -22.19
C GLY A 150 6.69 5.95 -21.24
N ALA A 151 5.69 5.64 -20.44
CA ALA A 151 5.67 4.51 -19.51
C ALA A 151 4.78 3.37 -20.02
N SER A 152 4.86 2.20 -19.40
CA SER A 152 4.00 1.05 -19.69
C SER A 152 3.24 0.59 -18.45
N VAL A 153 2.14 -0.13 -18.66
CA VAL A 153 1.31 -0.65 -17.57
C VAL A 153 1.53 -2.14 -17.38
N TRP A 154 1.80 -2.54 -16.14
CA TRP A 154 1.75 -3.94 -15.72
C TRP A 154 0.65 -4.15 -14.71
N ARG A 155 -0.11 -5.24 -14.86
CA ARG A 155 -1.16 -5.62 -13.92
C ARG A 155 -0.63 -6.65 -12.93
N LEU A 156 -0.84 -6.38 -11.63
CA LEU A 156 -0.55 -7.38 -10.60
C LEU A 156 -1.40 -8.64 -10.81
N PRO A 157 -0.84 -9.81 -10.59
CA PRO A 157 -1.64 -11.03 -10.54
C PRO A 157 -2.75 -10.91 -9.48
N PRO A 158 -3.92 -11.49 -9.69
CA PRO A 158 -4.99 -11.49 -8.68
C PRO A 158 -4.50 -12.02 -7.33
N TYR A 159 -5.08 -11.48 -6.26
CA TYR A 159 -4.79 -11.89 -4.87
C TYR A 159 -3.30 -11.83 -4.48
N SER A 160 -2.56 -10.83 -4.97
CA SER A 160 -1.10 -10.77 -4.83
C SER A 160 -0.57 -9.53 -4.07
N PRO A 161 -1.12 -9.15 -2.91
CA PRO A 161 -0.62 -7.99 -2.15
C PRO A 161 0.83 -8.18 -1.70
N ALA A 162 1.29 -9.44 -1.55
CA ALA A 162 2.68 -9.74 -1.23
C ALA A 162 3.69 -9.32 -2.32
N LEU A 163 3.24 -9.07 -3.55
CA LEU A 163 4.06 -8.59 -4.66
C LEU A 163 4.00 -7.06 -4.81
N ASN A 164 3.20 -6.39 -3.98
CA ASN A 164 2.96 -4.95 -4.05
C ASN A 164 3.67 -4.20 -2.90
N PRO A 165 4.82 -3.53 -3.15
CA PRO A 165 5.56 -2.80 -2.12
C PRO A 165 4.76 -1.68 -1.45
N ILE A 166 3.83 -1.05 -2.16
CA ILE A 166 3.02 0.07 -1.63
C ILE A 166 2.11 -0.36 -0.47
N GLU A 167 1.78 -1.63 -0.36
CA GLU A 167 1.05 -2.18 0.80
C GLU A 167 1.82 -2.00 2.13
N LYS A 168 3.16 -2.03 2.05
CA LYS A 168 4.02 -1.75 3.20
C LYS A 168 4.02 -0.27 3.57
N LEU A 169 3.97 0.60 2.55
CA LEU A 169 3.76 2.04 2.75
C LEU A 169 2.43 2.29 3.48
N TRP A 170 1.33 1.69 3.03
CA TRP A 170 0.03 1.82 3.70
C TRP A 170 0.05 1.34 5.14
N SER A 171 0.74 0.24 5.41
CA SER A 171 0.91 -0.27 6.77
C SER A 171 1.58 0.75 7.68
N LYS A 172 2.68 1.38 7.23
CA LYS A 172 3.38 2.45 7.96
C LYS A 172 2.50 3.68 8.16
N VAL A 173 1.92 4.21 7.09
CA VAL A 173 1.06 5.39 7.13
C VAL A 173 -0.10 5.17 8.10
N LYS A 174 -0.86 4.07 7.94
CA LYS A 174 -1.98 3.74 8.84
C LYS A 174 -1.55 3.54 10.29
N SER A 175 -0.37 2.97 10.53
CA SER A 175 0.17 2.84 11.88
C SER A 175 0.41 4.21 12.54
N ARG A 176 0.92 5.17 11.77
CA ARG A 176 1.11 6.55 12.24
C ARG A 176 -0.22 7.25 12.50
N LEU A 177 -1.18 7.14 11.57
CA LEU A 177 -2.52 7.70 11.73
C LEU A 177 -3.22 7.17 12.99
N ARG A 178 -3.12 5.86 13.26
CA ARG A 178 -3.66 5.26 14.49
C ARG A 178 -2.99 5.77 15.77
N ARG A 179 -1.72 6.18 15.70
CA ARG A 179 -1.04 6.79 16.87
C ARG A 179 -1.50 8.20 17.12
N VAL A 180 -1.75 8.97 16.06
CA VAL A 180 -2.24 10.35 16.15
C VAL A 180 -3.68 10.37 16.64
N ALA A 181 -4.51 9.38 16.24
CA ALA A 181 -5.92 9.29 16.59
C ALA A 181 -6.68 10.58 16.28
N ALA A 182 -6.53 11.09 15.05
CA ALA A 182 -7.10 12.34 14.60
C ALA A 182 -8.63 12.33 14.71
N GLY A 183 -9.21 13.33 15.37
CA GLY A 183 -10.67 13.49 15.56
C GLY A 183 -11.35 14.23 14.40
N THR A 184 -10.59 14.98 13.60
CA THR A 184 -11.08 15.79 12.47
C THR A 184 -10.43 15.40 11.16
N VAL A 185 -11.05 15.79 10.03
CA VAL A 185 -10.49 15.55 8.69
C VAL A 185 -9.19 16.31 8.51
N ASP A 186 -9.11 17.56 8.96
CA ASP A 186 -7.91 18.39 8.81
C ASP A 186 -6.72 17.83 9.60
N GLU A 187 -6.96 17.31 10.81
CA GLU A 187 -5.94 16.60 11.58
C GLU A 187 -5.49 15.32 10.89
N LEU A 188 -6.45 14.56 10.32
CA LEU A 188 -6.17 13.33 9.59
C LEU A 188 -5.29 13.63 8.36
N TRP A 189 -5.63 14.68 7.60
CA TRP A 189 -4.88 15.06 6.40
C TRP A 189 -3.47 15.54 6.74
N ARG A 190 -3.32 16.38 7.77
CA ARG A 190 -1.99 16.81 8.28
C ARG A 190 -1.16 15.60 8.71
N ALA A 191 -1.76 14.71 9.52
CA ALA A 191 -1.07 13.50 9.98
C ALA A 191 -0.68 12.56 8.84
N ALA A 192 -1.51 12.45 7.79
CA ALA A 192 -1.20 11.67 6.61
C ALA A 192 -0.03 12.30 5.82
N GLY A 193 -0.06 13.61 5.58
CA GLY A 193 1.04 14.33 4.95
C GLY A 193 2.38 14.14 5.69
N ASP A 194 2.36 14.25 7.03
CA ASP A 194 3.54 13.98 7.87
C ASP A 194 3.99 12.51 7.78
N ALA A 195 3.04 11.58 7.69
CA ALA A 195 3.35 10.17 7.56
C ALA A 195 4.06 9.86 6.24
N PHE A 196 3.61 10.44 5.12
CA PHE A 196 4.25 10.28 3.82
C PHE A 196 5.65 10.93 3.79
N ARG A 197 5.80 12.16 4.31
CA ARG A 197 7.10 12.85 4.39
C ARG A 197 8.14 12.11 5.24
N ALA A 198 7.68 11.36 6.24
CA ALA A 198 8.55 10.58 7.11
C ALA A 198 9.00 9.22 6.53
N VAL A 199 8.61 8.92 5.28
CA VAL A 199 9.07 7.69 4.59
C VAL A 199 10.42 7.96 3.95
N THR A 200 11.40 7.18 4.32
CA THR A 200 12.77 7.33 3.81
C THR A 200 13.02 6.46 2.57
N PRO A 201 13.99 6.82 1.71
CA PRO A 201 14.39 5.98 0.58
C PRO A 201 14.82 4.57 1.00
N GLY A 202 15.52 4.43 2.13
CA GLY A 202 15.95 3.14 2.66
C GLY A 202 14.75 2.25 3.05
N GLU A 203 13.68 2.82 3.58
CA GLU A 203 12.45 2.07 3.85
C GLU A 203 11.77 1.62 2.56
N CYS A 204 11.70 2.47 1.54
CA CYS A 204 11.15 2.11 0.24
C CYS A 204 11.93 0.95 -0.39
N ALA A 205 13.26 1.00 -0.39
CA ALA A 205 14.11 -0.12 -0.82
C ALA A 205 13.81 -1.41 -0.04
N ASN A 206 13.59 -1.30 1.29
CA ASN A 206 13.21 -2.45 2.11
C ASN A 206 11.82 -3.00 1.76
N TYR A 207 10.86 -2.13 1.40
CA TYR A 207 9.53 -2.58 0.93
C TYR A 207 9.66 -3.39 -0.36
N PHE A 208 10.43 -2.90 -1.33
CA PHE A 208 10.71 -3.62 -2.58
C PHE A 208 11.39 -4.95 -2.30
N ARG A 209 12.45 -4.97 -1.49
CA ARG A 209 13.17 -6.18 -1.12
C ARG A 209 12.26 -7.20 -0.42
N SER A 210 11.40 -6.76 0.49
CA SER A 210 10.45 -7.64 1.20
C SER A 210 9.40 -8.27 0.28
N CYS A 211 9.14 -7.65 -0.88
CA CYS A 211 8.26 -8.17 -1.93
C CYS A 211 9.05 -8.99 -2.99
N GLY A 212 10.37 -9.17 -2.80
CA GLY A 212 11.24 -9.98 -3.65
C GLY A 212 11.73 -9.28 -4.92
N TYR A 213 11.77 -7.94 -4.92
CA TYR A 213 12.47 -7.15 -5.94
C TYR A 213 13.96 -7.02 -5.54
N ARG A 214 14.86 -7.04 -6.52
CA ARG A 214 16.29 -6.83 -6.30
C ARG A 214 16.53 -5.33 -6.11
N THR A 215 17.11 -4.92 -4.98
CA THR A 215 17.43 -3.50 -4.68
C THR A 215 18.78 -3.41 -4.03
#